data_1ebfa81baab650136c4da9a6f041ca0b
#
_entry.id   1ebfa81baab650136c4da9a6f041ca0b
#
_cell.length_a   1.000
_cell.length_b   1.000
_cell.length_c   1.000
_cell.angle_alpha   90.00
_cell.angle_beta   90.00
_cell.angle_gamma   90.00
#
_symmetry.space_group_name_H-M   'P 1'
#
loop_
_entity.id
_entity.type
_entity.pdbx_description
1 polymer ?
#
loop_
_entity_poly.entity_id
_entity_poly.type
_entity_poly.pdbx_seq_one_letter_code
_entity_poly.pdbx_strand_id
1 'polypeptide(L)'
;YAYFEGLLKQIVFKGDLHHRFVCYFIHEFLVFGMQSSSCWVRARVNKHNNVSLKPYQMSELKNVVIQYEAGNDKRVIESKIELFNLLKSIPYRKFANLCHVWNHDPLDSETFSTALPFQYTDLGRVVQESDLPDLLVHYLKDVLCDGDEESWIWLRSYLANVIHQADKRTEVMLVLYSQKKRLGKSTLKHIVDLILGEDSNVAKVDRLSDVFGERGGTTVANKRVVWFEELTDNKNVFRANMDRMKTSITDKRVTYKPLYQELIETNNTNEYIACTNHLVGVLEDRQTFLHVSDQHADDHAFYSALRANMNQHGCNLFATYLKHYTTQMPMKCHKTSIYKSMLSNASESIETYIKELKSGHRGIEPIAEESFSYLTQEVLYTTDYLGWCDTNNEKKITLTHFKEKLHHYDHSCEYKRCRIKEGGKSVRIYAFCFPIDWIVPEPADVEA
;
A
#
# COMPACT_ATOMS: atom_id res chain seq x y z
N TYR A 1 -1.30 -29.79 7.23
CA TYR A 1 -2.40 -30.61 6.64
C TYR A 1 -2.07 -32.11 6.76
N ALA A 2 -0.94 -32.59 6.21
CA ALA A 2 -0.54 -34.02 6.25
C ALA A 2 -0.46 -34.62 7.68
N TYR A 3 -0.07 -33.84 8.66
CA TYR A 3 -0.05 -34.29 10.07
C TYR A 3 -1.47 -34.55 10.62
N PHE A 4 -2.42 -33.69 10.31
CA PHE A 4 -3.82 -33.84 10.74
C PHE A 4 -4.54 -34.93 9.96
N GLU A 5 -4.26 -35.13 8.69
CA GLU A 5 -4.72 -36.32 7.96
C GLU A 5 -4.18 -37.61 8.57
N GLY A 6 -2.92 -37.61 9.02
CA GLY A 6 -2.32 -38.72 9.76
C GLY A 6 -3.02 -39.01 11.08
N LEU A 7 -3.37 -37.97 11.84
CA LEU A 7 -4.13 -38.05 13.10
C LEU A 7 -5.56 -38.55 12.85
N LEU A 8 -6.24 -38.02 11.84
CA LEU A 8 -7.58 -38.47 11.44
C LEU A 8 -7.62 -39.94 11.03
N LYS A 9 -6.56 -40.44 10.35
CA LYS A 9 -6.40 -41.84 9.98
C LYS A 9 -6.11 -42.75 11.19
N GLN A 10 -5.52 -42.23 12.26
CA GLN A 10 -5.24 -42.97 13.50
C GLN A 10 -6.44 -43.04 14.45
N ILE A 11 -7.42 -42.11 14.33
CA ILE A 11 -8.66 -42.17 15.10
C ILE A 11 -9.54 -43.27 14.51
N VAL A 12 -9.41 -44.48 15.04
CA VAL A 12 -10.24 -45.62 14.67
C VAL A 12 -11.69 -45.32 14.93
N PHE A 13 -12.49 -45.21 13.88
CA PHE A 13 -13.93 -44.97 13.91
C PHE A 13 -14.67 -46.09 14.66
N LYS A 14 -14.76 -46.03 15.92
CA LYS A 14 -15.76 -46.79 16.67
C LYS A 14 -17.02 -45.91 16.74
N GLY A 15 -17.96 -46.20 15.91
CA GLY A 15 -19.34 -45.73 15.70
C GLY A 15 -19.99 -44.67 16.59
N ASP A 16 -19.24 -43.92 17.39
CA ASP A 16 -19.74 -42.95 18.32
C ASP A 16 -19.94 -41.58 17.66
N LEU A 17 -21.12 -41.01 17.85
CA LEU A 17 -21.48 -39.67 17.40
C LEU A 17 -20.46 -38.61 17.87
N HIS A 18 -19.90 -38.79 19.03
CA HIS A 18 -18.91 -37.93 19.66
C HIS A 18 -17.57 -37.92 18.86
N HIS A 19 -17.12 -39.06 18.38
CA HIS A 19 -15.93 -39.18 17.55
C HIS A 19 -16.09 -38.53 16.18
N ARG A 20 -17.27 -38.68 15.55
CA ARG A 20 -17.58 -38.01 14.27
C ARG A 20 -17.60 -36.49 14.41
N PHE A 21 -18.11 -36.01 15.54
CA PHE A 21 -18.11 -34.61 15.86
C PHE A 21 -16.68 -34.03 16.02
N VAL A 22 -15.81 -34.73 16.74
CA VAL A 22 -14.40 -34.35 16.92
C VAL A 22 -13.68 -34.32 15.57
N CYS A 23 -13.88 -35.32 14.74
CA CYS A 23 -13.27 -35.38 13.41
C CYS A 23 -13.77 -34.25 12.51
N TYR A 24 -15.08 -33.95 12.54
CA TYR A 24 -15.66 -32.83 11.82
C TYR A 24 -15.10 -31.50 12.34
N PHE A 25 -15.02 -31.33 13.65
CA PHE A 25 -14.47 -30.13 14.27
C PHE A 25 -13.00 -29.93 13.91
N ILE A 26 -12.17 -30.96 13.96
CA ILE A 26 -10.76 -30.90 13.57
C ILE A 26 -10.62 -30.63 12.06
N HIS A 27 -11.52 -31.15 11.23
CA HIS A 27 -11.54 -30.91 9.81
C HIS A 27 -11.95 -29.47 9.45
N GLU A 28 -12.99 -28.95 10.13
CA GLU A 28 -13.47 -27.58 9.92
C GLU A 28 -12.60 -26.52 10.62
N PHE A 29 -11.91 -26.91 11.71
CA PHE A 29 -11.13 -26.01 12.54
C PHE A 29 -9.78 -26.62 12.88
N LEU A 30 -8.74 -26.16 12.21
CA LEU A 30 -7.37 -26.37 12.68
C LEU A 30 -7.18 -25.51 13.95
N VAL A 31 -7.02 -26.18 15.09
CA VAL A 31 -6.86 -25.49 16.39
C VAL A 31 -5.44 -25.68 16.87
N PHE A 32 -4.75 -24.58 17.08
CA PHE A 32 -3.40 -24.55 17.64
C PHE A 32 -3.45 -23.87 19.00
N GLY A 33 -2.81 -24.47 20.01
CA GLY A 33 -2.67 -23.88 21.33
C GLY A 33 -1.32 -23.21 21.49
N MET A 34 -1.30 -22.03 22.07
CA MET A 34 -0.07 -21.32 22.44
C MET A 34 0.28 -21.62 23.89
N GLN A 35 1.57 -21.85 24.21
CA GLN A 35 2.02 -22.15 25.57
C GLN A 35 1.90 -20.92 26.48
N SER A 36 2.16 -19.73 25.96
CA SER A 36 2.22 -18.48 26.74
C SER A 36 0.87 -17.77 26.91
N SER A 37 -0.13 -18.13 26.14
CA SER A 37 -1.46 -17.53 26.21
C SER A 37 -2.54 -18.58 26.08
N SER A 38 -3.71 -18.33 26.66
CA SER A 38 -4.90 -19.16 26.47
C SER A 38 -5.52 -19.03 25.11
N CYS A 39 -4.80 -18.46 24.13
CA CYS A 39 -5.30 -18.19 22.80
C CYS A 39 -5.14 -19.41 21.91
N TRP A 40 -6.18 -19.68 21.15
CA TRP A 40 -6.21 -20.69 20.12
C TRP A 40 -6.35 -20.03 18.77
N VAL A 41 -5.63 -20.55 17.79
CA VAL A 41 -5.72 -20.09 16.42
C VAL A 41 -6.67 -21.01 15.66
N ARG A 42 -7.74 -20.45 15.12
CA ARG A 42 -8.71 -21.16 14.29
C ARG A 42 -8.42 -20.90 12.84
N ALA A 43 -8.26 -21.96 12.07
CA ALA A 43 -8.22 -21.88 10.61
C ALA A 43 -9.63 -22.15 10.05
N ARG A 44 -10.14 -21.27 9.23
CA ARG A 44 -11.39 -21.47 8.51
C ARG A 44 -11.11 -21.57 7.03
N VAL A 45 -11.54 -22.65 6.41
CA VAL A 45 -11.54 -22.81 4.96
C VAL A 45 -12.86 -22.24 4.45
N ASN A 46 -12.81 -21.22 3.61
CA ASN A 46 -14.01 -20.67 3.00
C ASN A 46 -14.42 -21.45 1.74
N LYS A 47 -15.54 -21.04 1.10
CA LYS A 47 -16.09 -21.67 -0.12
C LYS A 47 -15.10 -21.73 -1.29
N HIS A 48 -14.03 -20.97 -1.25
CA HIS A 48 -13.03 -20.86 -2.31
C HIS A 48 -11.69 -21.50 -1.92
N ASN A 49 -11.68 -22.42 -0.94
CA ASN A 49 -10.47 -23.04 -0.38
C ASN A 49 -9.49 -22.05 0.28
N ASN A 50 -9.90 -20.83 0.53
CA ASN A 50 -9.05 -19.86 1.22
C ASN A 50 -9.08 -20.13 2.73
N VAL A 51 -7.90 -20.20 3.32
CA VAL A 51 -7.72 -20.40 4.75
C VAL A 51 -7.59 -19.05 5.44
N SER A 52 -8.38 -18.80 6.46
CA SER A 52 -8.20 -17.64 7.35
C SER A 52 -7.81 -18.10 8.74
N LEU A 53 -6.75 -17.50 9.29
CA LEU A 53 -6.32 -17.74 10.66
C LEU A 53 -6.82 -16.58 11.54
N LYS A 54 -7.51 -16.92 12.63
CA LYS A 54 -7.95 -15.94 13.63
C LYS A 54 -7.55 -16.41 15.01
N PRO A 55 -6.95 -15.55 15.83
CA PRO A 55 -6.78 -15.83 17.24
C PRO A 55 -8.15 -15.82 17.93
N TYR A 56 -8.38 -16.77 18.80
CA TYR A 56 -9.55 -16.87 19.66
C TYR A 56 -9.12 -17.02 21.11
N GLN A 57 -9.83 -16.36 22.00
CA GLN A 57 -9.70 -16.67 23.42
C GLN A 57 -10.40 -18.00 23.71
N MET A 58 -9.87 -18.77 24.69
CA MET A 58 -10.45 -20.05 25.08
C MET A 58 -11.93 -19.93 25.50
N SER A 59 -12.32 -18.78 26.05
CA SER A 59 -13.71 -18.47 26.42
C SER A 59 -14.64 -18.40 25.21
N GLU A 60 -14.15 -17.95 24.07
CA GLU A 60 -14.93 -17.84 22.81
C GLU A 60 -15.16 -19.23 22.21
N LEU A 61 -14.16 -20.14 22.32
CA LEU A 61 -14.31 -21.51 21.86
C LEU A 61 -15.38 -22.30 22.61
N LYS A 62 -15.65 -21.95 23.86
CA LYS A 62 -16.74 -22.57 24.67
C LYS A 62 -18.12 -22.29 24.06
N ASN A 63 -18.27 -21.25 23.25
CA ASN A 63 -19.54 -20.82 22.68
C ASN A 63 -19.69 -21.22 21.19
N VAL A 64 -18.77 -21.98 20.65
CA VAL A 64 -18.88 -22.46 19.26
C VAL A 64 -19.94 -23.54 19.19
N VAL A 65 -20.99 -23.27 18.41
CA VAL A 65 -22.04 -24.23 18.10
C VAL A 65 -21.73 -24.80 16.71
N ILE A 66 -21.75 -26.13 16.60
CA ILE A 66 -21.53 -26.82 15.33
C ILE A 66 -22.83 -27.47 14.89
N GLN A 67 -23.26 -27.10 13.69
CA GLN A 67 -24.36 -27.76 12.99
C GLN A 67 -23.76 -28.79 12.06
N TYR A 68 -24.21 -30.01 12.09
CA TYR A 68 -23.83 -31.05 11.15
C TYR A 68 -25.05 -31.80 10.61
N GLU A 69 -24.95 -32.27 9.39
CA GLU A 69 -25.97 -33.10 8.76
C GLU A 69 -25.66 -34.57 9.03
N ALA A 70 -26.59 -35.29 9.67
CA ALA A 70 -26.50 -36.72 9.90
C ALA A 70 -27.62 -37.41 9.10
N GLY A 71 -27.33 -37.77 7.86
CA GLY A 71 -28.35 -38.27 6.92
C GLY A 71 -29.37 -37.19 6.53
N ASN A 72 -30.65 -37.50 6.61
CA ASN A 72 -31.73 -36.54 6.30
C ASN A 72 -32.10 -35.61 7.46
N ASP A 73 -31.46 -35.77 8.64
CA ASP A 73 -31.74 -34.98 9.84
C ASP A 73 -30.65 -33.93 10.10
N LYS A 74 -31.07 -32.67 10.22
CA LYS A 74 -30.20 -31.61 10.73
C LYS A 74 -30.13 -31.69 12.25
N ARG A 75 -28.99 -32.07 12.81
CA ARG A 75 -28.77 -32.10 14.24
C ARG A 75 -27.84 -30.96 14.65
N VAL A 76 -28.22 -30.27 15.72
CA VAL A 76 -27.41 -29.24 16.40
C VAL A 76 -26.82 -29.86 17.64
N ILE A 77 -25.49 -29.89 17.76
CA ILE A 77 -24.86 -30.28 19.03
C ILE A 77 -24.50 -29.00 19.77
N GLU A 78 -25.20 -28.77 20.87
CA GLU A 78 -24.89 -27.76 21.85
C GLU A 78 -24.12 -28.39 23.02
N SER A 79 -22.83 -28.67 22.82
CA SER A 79 -22.02 -29.19 23.92
C SER A 79 -20.88 -28.21 24.25
N LYS A 80 -21.24 -27.21 25.04
CA LYS A 80 -20.30 -26.14 25.46
C LYS A 80 -19.17 -26.63 26.36
N ILE A 81 -19.43 -27.61 27.20
CA ILE A 81 -18.48 -28.10 28.22
C ILE A 81 -17.65 -29.28 27.68
N GLU A 82 -18.28 -30.17 26.94
CA GLU A 82 -17.63 -31.37 26.41
C GLU A 82 -16.58 -31.04 25.37
N LEU A 83 -16.85 -30.05 24.48
CA LEU A 83 -15.88 -29.59 23.50
C LEU A 83 -14.60 -29.03 24.13
N PHE A 84 -14.73 -28.27 25.21
CA PHE A 84 -13.60 -27.72 25.93
C PHE A 84 -12.77 -28.83 26.62
N ASN A 85 -13.43 -29.80 27.25
CA ASN A 85 -12.76 -30.92 27.87
C ASN A 85 -12.11 -31.84 26.82
N LEU A 86 -12.77 -32.01 25.70
CA LEU A 86 -12.27 -32.77 24.57
C LEU A 86 -11.03 -32.12 23.96
N LEU A 87 -11.04 -30.81 23.71
CA LEU A 87 -9.87 -30.06 23.23
C LEU A 87 -8.68 -30.16 24.19
N LYS A 88 -8.92 -30.29 25.51
CA LYS A 88 -7.86 -30.54 26.48
C LYS A 88 -7.28 -31.95 26.40
N SER A 89 -8.07 -32.92 25.99
CA SER A 89 -7.66 -34.34 25.89
C SER A 89 -7.02 -34.70 24.54
N ILE A 90 -7.25 -33.90 23.50
CA ILE A 90 -6.66 -34.15 22.18
C ILE A 90 -5.21 -33.66 22.19
N PRO A 91 -4.25 -34.48 21.74
CA PRO A 91 -2.88 -34.05 21.54
C PRO A 91 -2.86 -33.01 20.43
N TYR A 92 -2.66 -31.76 20.75
CA TYR A 92 -2.48 -30.67 19.82
C TYR A 92 -1.08 -30.07 19.97
N ARG A 93 -0.58 -29.53 18.86
CA ARG A 93 0.71 -28.87 18.88
C ARG A 93 0.59 -27.55 19.61
N LYS A 94 1.43 -27.35 20.63
CA LYS A 94 1.55 -26.09 21.35
C LYS A 94 2.76 -25.35 20.84
N PHE A 95 2.58 -24.04 20.62
CA PHE A 95 3.66 -23.16 20.20
C PHE A 95 3.92 -22.14 21.31
N ALA A 96 5.19 -21.83 21.52
CA ALA A 96 5.60 -20.76 22.42
C ALA A 96 5.40 -19.37 21.78
N ASN A 97 5.59 -19.30 20.46
CA ASN A 97 5.62 -18.06 19.72
C ASN A 97 4.76 -18.11 18.46
N LEU A 98 4.31 -16.93 18.01
CA LEU A 98 3.74 -16.71 16.68
C LEU A 98 4.68 -15.84 15.86
N CYS A 99 4.81 -16.17 14.59
CA CYS A 99 5.44 -15.30 13.60
C CYS A 99 4.55 -15.17 12.37
N HIS A 100 4.93 -14.30 11.45
CA HIS A 100 4.32 -14.21 10.13
C HIS A 100 5.45 -14.23 9.09
N VAL A 101 5.85 -15.44 8.67
CA VAL A 101 6.98 -15.70 7.79
C VAL A 101 6.58 -16.82 6.83
N TRP A 102 6.70 -16.59 5.50
CA TRP A 102 6.32 -17.59 4.49
C TRP A 102 7.34 -18.73 4.37
N ASN A 103 8.63 -18.43 4.56
CA ASN A 103 9.70 -19.43 4.54
C ASN A 103 10.06 -19.92 5.94
N HIS A 104 9.04 -20.09 6.78
CA HIS A 104 9.20 -20.63 8.12
C HIS A 104 9.67 -22.08 8.07
N ASP A 105 10.64 -22.43 8.93
CA ASP A 105 11.11 -23.81 9.06
C ASP A 105 9.97 -24.68 9.61
N PRO A 106 9.46 -25.66 8.84
CA PRO A 106 8.41 -26.54 9.31
C PRO A 106 8.84 -27.46 10.47
N LEU A 107 10.13 -27.56 10.74
CA LEU A 107 10.68 -28.35 11.85
C LEU A 107 10.76 -27.55 13.16
N ASP A 108 10.61 -26.22 13.10
CA ASP A 108 10.53 -25.41 14.31
C ASP A 108 9.26 -25.78 15.10
N SER A 109 9.47 -26.40 16.26
CA SER A 109 8.40 -26.86 17.12
C SER A 109 7.92 -25.82 18.12
N GLU A 110 8.60 -24.70 18.23
CA GLU A 110 8.27 -23.64 19.20
C GLU A 110 7.52 -22.48 18.57
N THR A 111 7.69 -22.24 17.28
CA THR A 111 7.09 -21.12 16.58
C THR A 111 6.07 -21.58 15.54
N PHE A 112 4.92 -20.94 15.50
CA PHE A 112 3.92 -21.16 14.47
C PHE A 112 3.85 -19.95 13.54
N SER A 113 4.01 -20.19 12.22
CA SER A 113 3.80 -19.13 11.23
C SER A 113 2.33 -19.03 10.85
N THR A 114 1.82 -17.79 10.91
CA THR A 114 0.46 -17.46 10.47
C THR A 114 0.41 -17.12 8.97
N ALA A 115 1.55 -17.15 8.26
CA ALA A 115 1.60 -16.92 6.82
C ALA A 115 0.95 -18.08 6.08
N LEU A 116 0.04 -17.74 5.16
CA LEU A 116 -0.69 -18.71 4.37
C LEU A 116 0.01 -18.89 3.01
N PRO A 117 0.12 -20.12 2.49
CA PRO A 117 0.76 -20.37 1.22
C PRO A 117 0.06 -19.59 0.11
N PHE A 118 0.82 -19.16 -0.88
CA PHE A 118 0.28 -18.59 -2.10
C PHE A 118 -0.42 -19.66 -2.93
N GLN A 119 -1.33 -19.25 -3.79
CA GLN A 119 -2.21 -20.17 -4.52
C GLN A 119 -1.61 -20.65 -5.86
N TYR A 120 -0.52 -20.04 -6.33
CA TYR A 120 0.14 -20.51 -7.53
C TYR A 120 0.95 -21.79 -7.27
N THR A 121 1.12 -22.59 -8.33
CA THR A 121 2.01 -23.75 -8.34
C THR A 121 3.20 -23.45 -9.24
N ASP A 122 4.42 -23.55 -8.70
CA ASP A 122 5.64 -23.47 -9.50
C ASP A 122 5.70 -24.66 -10.46
N LEU A 123 5.88 -24.40 -11.74
CA LEU A 123 5.86 -25.43 -12.78
C LEU A 123 7.16 -26.26 -12.82
N GLY A 124 8.17 -25.90 -12.02
CA GLY A 124 9.44 -26.62 -11.95
C GLY A 124 10.29 -26.56 -13.24
N ARG A 125 9.95 -25.67 -14.17
CA ARG A 125 10.67 -25.45 -15.43
C ARG A 125 10.94 -23.96 -15.66
N VAL A 126 11.89 -23.66 -16.52
CA VAL A 126 12.09 -22.27 -16.98
C VAL A 126 10.92 -21.90 -17.89
N VAL A 127 10.29 -20.77 -17.61
CA VAL A 127 9.23 -20.15 -18.41
C VAL A 127 9.81 -18.90 -19.04
N GLN A 128 9.71 -18.77 -20.36
CA GLN A 128 10.13 -17.59 -21.10
C GLN A 128 8.94 -16.65 -21.30
N GLU A 129 9.20 -15.39 -21.66
CA GLU A 129 8.14 -14.43 -21.96
C GLU A 129 7.25 -14.90 -23.12
N SER A 130 7.82 -15.60 -24.11
CA SER A 130 7.08 -16.20 -25.23
C SER A 130 6.14 -17.35 -24.82
N ASP A 131 6.27 -17.89 -23.61
CA ASP A 131 5.33 -18.92 -23.08
C ASP A 131 4.10 -18.29 -22.44
N LEU A 132 4.15 -16.97 -22.15
CA LEU A 132 3.05 -16.25 -21.54
C LEU A 132 1.95 -15.94 -22.57
N PRO A 133 0.68 -15.81 -22.14
CA PRO A 133 -0.36 -15.31 -23.02
C PRO A 133 -0.01 -13.91 -23.59
N ASP A 134 -0.09 -13.72 -24.90
CA ASP A 134 0.22 -12.44 -25.56
C ASP A 134 -0.58 -11.27 -24.96
N LEU A 135 -1.86 -11.50 -24.64
CA LEU A 135 -2.71 -10.49 -23.99
C LEU A 135 -2.19 -10.06 -22.63
N LEU A 136 -1.56 -10.97 -21.88
CA LEU A 136 -0.95 -10.62 -20.60
C LEU A 136 0.28 -9.76 -20.78
N VAL A 137 1.17 -10.15 -21.70
CA VAL A 137 2.40 -9.39 -22.00
C VAL A 137 2.03 -7.99 -22.49
N HIS A 138 1.10 -7.89 -23.45
CA HIS A 138 0.58 -6.62 -23.94
C HIS A 138 -0.04 -5.77 -22.82
N TYR A 139 -0.86 -6.35 -21.96
CA TYR A 139 -1.45 -5.63 -20.83
C TYR A 139 -0.38 -5.08 -19.89
N LEU A 140 0.63 -5.86 -19.53
CA LEU A 140 1.65 -5.43 -18.58
C LEU A 140 2.59 -4.36 -19.17
N LYS A 141 3.01 -4.54 -20.42
CA LYS A 141 3.95 -3.64 -21.10
C LYS A 141 3.27 -2.38 -21.64
N ASP A 142 2.25 -2.59 -22.46
CA ASP A 142 1.70 -1.49 -23.27
C ASP A 142 0.56 -0.76 -22.56
N VAL A 143 -0.18 -1.47 -21.67
CA VAL A 143 -1.26 -0.83 -20.91
C VAL A 143 -0.77 -0.31 -19.57
N LEU A 144 -0.19 -1.14 -18.70
CA LEU A 144 0.21 -0.71 -17.35
C LEU A 144 1.47 0.15 -17.32
N CYS A 145 2.37 -0.03 -18.28
CA CYS A 145 3.61 0.73 -18.38
C CYS A 145 3.62 1.74 -19.54
N ASP A 146 2.48 1.91 -20.23
CA ASP A 146 2.32 2.84 -21.36
C ASP A 146 3.41 2.67 -22.44
N GLY A 147 3.84 1.43 -22.68
CA GLY A 147 4.90 1.06 -23.62
C GLY A 147 6.32 1.41 -23.17
N ASP A 148 6.51 1.93 -21.95
CA ASP A 148 7.84 2.25 -21.43
C ASP A 148 8.60 1.02 -20.95
N GLU A 149 9.69 0.67 -21.60
CA GLU A 149 10.48 -0.54 -21.31
C GLU A 149 11.15 -0.49 -19.92
N GLU A 150 11.59 0.68 -19.46
CA GLU A 150 12.18 0.81 -18.11
C GLU A 150 11.14 0.57 -17.02
N SER A 151 9.93 1.10 -17.21
CA SER A 151 8.78 0.85 -16.33
C SER A 151 8.40 -0.63 -16.32
N TRP A 152 8.44 -1.31 -17.47
CA TRP A 152 8.19 -2.75 -17.55
C TRP A 152 9.25 -3.56 -16.80
N ILE A 153 10.53 -3.29 -17.01
CA ILE A 153 11.61 -3.96 -16.30
C ILE A 153 11.46 -3.78 -14.79
N TRP A 154 11.11 -2.58 -14.36
CA TRP A 154 10.88 -2.29 -12.95
C TRP A 154 9.64 -3.02 -12.40
N LEU A 155 8.50 -2.95 -13.08
CA LEU A 155 7.24 -3.59 -12.67
C LEU A 155 7.41 -5.10 -12.57
N ARG A 156 8.06 -5.71 -13.56
CA ARG A 156 8.36 -7.15 -13.56
C ARG A 156 9.18 -7.56 -12.35
N SER A 157 10.23 -6.82 -12.04
CA SER A 157 11.08 -7.07 -10.87
C SER A 157 10.34 -6.83 -9.56
N TYR A 158 9.47 -5.81 -9.50
CA TYR A 158 8.62 -5.54 -8.35
C TYR A 158 7.68 -6.71 -8.06
N LEU A 159 6.93 -7.17 -9.06
CA LEU A 159 6.02 -8.31 -8.92
C LEU A 159 6.77 -9.62 -8.60
N ALA A 160 7.95 -9.83 -9.20
CA ALA A 160 8.82 -10.95 -8.88
C ALA A 160 9.21 -10.96 -7.40
N ASN A 161 9.63 -9.83 -6.86
CA ASN A 161 9.99 -9.68 -5.45
C ASN A 161 8.77 -9.86 -4.52
N VAL A 162 7.62 -9.32 -4.89
CA VAL A 162 6.37 -9.48 -4.13
C VAL A 162 6.01 -10.97 -3.99
N ILE A 163 6.17 -11.75 -5.05
CA ILE A 163 5.75 -13.16 -5.09
C ILE A 163 6.84 -14.07 -4.50
N HIS A 164 8.10 -13.90 -4.89
CA HIS A 164 9.16 -14.89 -4.59
C HIS A 164 10.06 -14.52 -3.41
N GLN A 165 9.99 -13.30 -2.90
CA GLN A 165 10.73 -12.85 -1.72
C GLN A 165 9.77 -12.36 -0.61
N ALA A 166 8.77 -13.18 -0.30
CA ALA A 166 7.64 -12.80 0.55
C ALA A 166 8.03 -12.33 1.97
N ASP A 167 9.15 -12.81 2.52
CA ASP A 167 9.64 -12.41 3.84
C ASP A 167 10.53 -11.15 3.81
N LYS A 168 10.74 -10.59 2.62
CA LYS A 168 11.42 -9.31 2.41
C LYS A 168 10.45 -8.30 1.86
N ARG A 169 10.85 -7.02 1.88
CA ARG A 169 10.02 -5.92 1.38
C ARG A 169 10.74 -5.11 0.33
N THR A 170 9.99 -4.66 -0.65
CA THR A 170 10.51 -3.76 -1.69
C THR A 170 10.84 -2.37 -1.11
N GLU A 171 10.15 -1.98 -0.02
CA GLU A 171 10.18 -0.63 0.58
C GLU A 171 9.71 0.47 -0.39
N VAL A 172 8.96 0.08 -1.42
CA VAL A 172 8.40 0.96 -2.43
C VAL A 172 6.91 0.66 -2.61
N MET A 173 6.09 1.68 -2.59
CA MET A 173 4.68 1.61 -2.95
C MET A 173 4.53 1.78 -4.47
N LEU A 174 3.88 0.83 -5.13
CA LEU A 174 3.49 0.97 -6.52
C LEU A 174 2.18 1.78 -6.63
N VAL A 175 2.17 2.80 -7.46
CA VAL A 175 0.96 3.62 -7.74
C VAL A 175 0.65 3.58 -9.22
N LEU A 176 -0.52 3.06 -9.56
CA LEU A 176 -1.06 3.02 -10.93
C LEU A 176 -1.91 4.27 -11.15
N TYR A 177 -1.41 5.19 -11.96
CA TYR A 177 -2.07 6.44 -12.28
C TYR A 177 -2.70 6.43 -13.67
N SER A 178 -3.89 6.99 -13.78
CA SER A 178 -4.51 7.29 -15.06
C SER A 178 -5.50 8.44 -14.92
N GLN A 179 -5.60 9.32 -15.90
CA GLN A 179 -6.61 10.38 -15.89
C GLN A 179 -8.04 9.84 -16.10
N LYS A 180 -8.17 8.83 -16.95
CA LYS A 180 -9.46 8.20 -17.25
C LYS A 180 -9.74 7.02 -16.30
N LYS A 181 -11.01 6.73 -16.11
CA LYS A 181 -11.47 5.52 -15.41
C LYS A 181 -11.56 4.33 -16.38
N ARG A 182 -11.70 3.12 -15.83
CA ARG A 182 -11.93 1.86 -16.57
C ARG A 182 -10.79 1.46 -17.52
N LEU A 183 -9.55 1.73 -17.11
CA LEU A 183 -8.33 1.35 -17.83
C LEU A 183 -7.71 0.05 -17.32
N GLY A 184 -8.48 -0.81 -16.66
CA GLY A 184 -8.03 -2.13 -16.26
C GLY A 184 -7.10 -2.19 -15.05
N LYS A 185 -6.91 -1.12 -14.26
CA LYS A 185 -6.09 -1.17 -13.03
C LYS A 185 -6.50 -2.31 -12.10
N SER A 186 -7.79 -2.54 -11.92
CA SER A 186 -8.33 -3.66 -11.13
C SER A 186 -8.07 -5.05 -11.71
N THR A 187 -7.68 -5.16 -12.98
CA THR A 187 -7.28 -6.43 -13.59
C THR A 187 -5.95 -6.91 -13.02
N LEU A 188 -5.00 -6.01 -12.74
CA LEU A 188 -3.78 -6.39 -12.01
C LEU A 188 -4.10 -6.93 -10.61
N LYS A 189 -5.06 -6.28 -9.91
CA LYS A 189 -5.52 -6.81 -8.61
C LYS A 189 -6.02 -8.24 -8.74
N HIS A 190 -6.87 -8.51 -9.72
CA HIS A 190 -7.39 -9.85 -9.95
C HIS A 190 -6.27 -10.89 -10.18
N ILE A 191 -5.23 -10.54 -10.95
CA ILE A 191 -4.07 -11.40 -11.18
C ILE A 191 -3.31 -11.66 -9.86
N VAL A 192 -3.08 -10.60 -9.08
CA VAL A 192 -2.42 -10.69 -7.77
C VAL A 192 -3.25 -11.54 -6.79
N ASP A 193 -4.57 -11.38 -6.78
CA ASP A 193 -5.49 -12.18 -5.96
C ASP A 193 -5.42 -13.67 -6.29
N LEU A 194 -5.37 -14.03 -7.58
CA LEU A 194 -5.28 -15.43 -8.03
C LEU A 194 -3.93 -16.06 -7.68
N ILE A 195 -2.84 -15.30 -7.70
CA ILE A 195 -1.50 -15.80 -7.39
C ILE A 195 -1.29 -15.91 -5.88
N LEU A 196 -1.64 -14.88 -5.13
CA LEU A 196 -1.35 -14.81 -3.69
C LEU A 196 -2.46 -15.41 -2.83
N GLY A 197 -3.70 -15.41 -3.29
CA GLY A 197 -4.89 -15.79 -2.55
C GLY A 197 -5.65 -14.57 -2.05
N GLU A 198 -6.81 -14.33 -2.68
CA GLU A 198 -7.77 -13.30 -2.26
C GLU A 198 -8.16 -13.53 -0.79
N ASP A 199 -8.36 -12.47 -0.02
CA ASP A 199 -8.68 -12.48 1.41
C ASP A 199 -7.61 -13.11 2.33
N SER A 200 -6.81 -14.05 1.84
CA SER A 200 -5.76 -14.68 2.64
C SER A 200 -4.52 -13.79 2.74
N ASN A 201 -3.97 -13.40 1.62
CA ASN A 201 -2.71 -12.66 1.52
C ASN A 201 -2.86 -11.26 0.92
N VAL A 202 -4.04 -10.91 0.40
CA VAL A 202 -4.33 -9.59 -0.16
C VAL A 202 -5.41 -8.91 0.67
N ALA A 203 -5.16 -7.66 1.08
CA ALA A 203 -6.16 -6.81 1.71
C ALA A 203 -6.60 -5.74 0.72
N LYS A 204 -7.90 -5.58 0.53
CA LYS A 204 -8.49 -4.45 -0.17
C LYS A 204 -8.82 -3.36 0.82
N VAL A 205 -8.45 -2.12 0.54
CA VAL A 205 -8.63 -0.96 1.43
C VAL A 205 -9.14 0.23 0.63
N ASP A 206 -10.15 0.89 1.17
CA ASP A 206 -10.77 2.06 0.52
C ASP A 206 -10.22 3.40 1.04
N ARG A 207 -9.72 3.44 2.28
CA ARG A 207 -9.25 4.68 2.91
C ARG A 207 -7.88 4.53 3.54
N LEU A 208 -7.05 5.56 3.39
CA LEU A 208 -5.72 5.61 4.05
C LEU A 208 -5.83 5.46 5.58
N SER A 209 -6.87 6.05 6.20
CA SER A 209 -7.10 5.96 7.65
C SER A 209 -7.34 4.54 8.16
N ASP A 210 -7.83 3.63 7.32
CA ASP A 210 -8.11 2.25 7.70
C ASP A 210 -6.82 1.44 7.88
N VAL A 211 -5.72 1.90 7.28
CA VAL A 211 -4.38 1.32 7.41
C VAL A 211 -3.52 2.15 8.35
N PHE A 212 -3.43 3.45 8.10
CA PHE A 212 -2.47 4.34 8.75
C PHE A 212 -3.10 5.19 9.88
N GLY A 213 -4.40 5.06 10.14
CA GLY A 213 -5.08 5.72 11.25
C GLY A 213 -4.71 5.14 12.61
N GLU A 214 -5.14 5.79 13.70
CA GLU A 214 -4.84 5.35 15.07
C GLU A 214 -5.38 3.95 15.41
N ARG A 215 -6.47 3.55 14.77
CA ARG A 215 -7.10 2.24 14.91
C ARG A 215 -6.91 1.37 13.67
N GLY A 216 -6.04 1.81 12.75
CA GLY A 216 -5.73 1.09 11.54
C GLY A 216 -4.81 -0.11 11.77
N GLY A 217 -4.56 -0.85 10.72
CA GLY A 217 -3.58 -1.94 10.71
C GLY A 217 -4.14 -3.33 10.95
N THR A 218 -5.26 -3.51 11.65
CA THR A 218 -5.83 -4.86 11.87
C THR A 218 -6.29 -5.54 10.59
N THR A 219 -6.84 -4.78 9.65
CA THR A 219 -7.30 -5.30 8.36
C THR A 219 -6.16 -5.76 7.46
N VAL A 220 -4.99 -5.13 7.62
CA VAL A 220 -3.80 -5.39 6.79
C VAL A 220 -2.75 -6.23 7.52
N ALA A 221 -2.98 -6.51 8.78
CA ALA A 221 -2.12 -7.40 9.56
C ALA A 221 -2.03 -8.77 8.89
N ASN A 222 -0.80 -9.28 8.77
CA ASN A 222 -0.54 -10.58 8.18
C ASN A 222 -0.99 -10.70 6.70
N LYS A 223 -0.95 -9.60 5.96
CA LYS A 223 -1.17 -9.59 4.51
C LYS A 223 0.14 -9.38 3.77
N ARG A 224 0.24 -9.97 2.58
CA ARG A 224 1.38 -9.72 1.69
C ARG A 224 1.19 -8.44 0.88
N VAL A 225 0.00 -8.22 0.35
CA VAL A 225 -0.33 -7.04 -0.44
C VAL A 225 -1.49 -6.28 0.19
N VAL A 226 -1.32 -4.97 0.31
CA VAL A 226 -2.34 -4.02 0.69
C VAL A 226 -2.69 -3.20 -0.55
N TRP A 227 -3.90 -3.41 -1.05
CA TRP A 227 -4.37 -2.79 -2.27
C TRP A 227 -5.33 -1.63 -1.96
N PHE A 228 -4.95 -0.41 -2.37
CA PHE A 228 -5.81 0.76 -2.32
C PHE A 228 -6.53 0.94 -3.64
N GLU A 229 -7.88 0.89 -3.62
CA GLU A 229 -8.70 1.08 -4.83
C GLU A 229 -8.57 2.48 -5.41
N GLU A 230 -8.51 3.49 -4.55
CA GLU A 230 -8.34 4.88 -4.95
C GLU A 230 -7.60 5.66 -3.85
N LEU A 231 -6.45 6.22 -4.21
CA LEU A 231 -5.78 7.18 -3.32
C LEU A 231 -6.52 8.51 -3.39
N THR A 232 -6.69 9.11 -2.22
CA THR A 232 -7.35 10.42 -2.12
C THR A 232 -6.53 11.52 -2.77
N ASP A 233 -7.20 12.41 -3.50
CA ASP A 233 -6.66 13.68 -4.00
C ASP A 233 -6.61 14.77 -2.93
N ASN A 234 -7.23 14.53 -1.77
CA ASN A 234 -7.23 15.47 -0.66
C ASN A 234 -5.84 15.56 -0.01
N LYS A 235 -5.11 16.63 -0.33
CA LYS A 235 -3.75 16.89 0.17
C LYS A 235 -3.67 16.85 1.71
N ASN A 236 -4.69 17.32 2.41
CA ASN A 236 -4.69 17.33 3.88
C ASN A 236 -4.81 15.94 4.47
N VAL A 237 -5.68 15.09 3.89
CA VAL A 237 -5.82 13.68 4.30
C VAL A 237 -4.53 12.93 4.02
N PHE A 238 -3.91 13.15 2.86
CA PHE A 238 -2.64 12.52 2.51
C PHE A 238 -1.52 12.95 3.47
N ARG A 239 -1.36 14.25 3.71
CA ARG A 239 -0.36 14.81 4.65
C ARG A 239 -0.55 14.29 6.07
N ALA A 240 -1.78 14.19 6.56
CA ALA A 240 -2.06 13.67 7.90
C ALA A 240 -1.62 12.21 8.10
N ASN A 241 -1.51 11.44 7.03
CA ASN A 241 -1.11 10.04 7.07
C ASN A 241 0.34 9.80 6.57
N MET A 242 1.01 10.83 6.03
CA MET A 242 2.27 10.69 5.30
C MET A 242 3.38 10.05 6.13
N ASP A 243 3.58 10.48 7.37
CA ASP A 243 4.66 9.95 8.21
C ASP A 243 4.41 8.48 8.57
N ARG A 244 3.16 8.11 8.86
CA ARG A 244 2.79 6.72 9.12
C ARG A 244 2.91 5.85 7.87
N MET A 245 2.60 6.40 6.68
CA MET A 245 2.83 5.71 5.42
C MET A 245 4.32 5.46 5.19
N LYS A 246 5.17 6.50 5.36
CA LYS A 246 6.62 6.38 5.24
C LYS A 246 7.16 5.28 6.16
N THR A 247 6.78 5.31 7.43
CA THR A 247 7.14 4.31 8.44
C THR A 247 6.66 2.92 8.06
N SER A 248 5.39 2.76 7.69
CA SER A 248 4.82 1.45 7.34
C SER A 248 5.46 0.85 6.09
N ILE A 249 5.91 1.67 5.14
CA ILE A 249 6.60 1.19 3.93
C ILE A 249 8.02 0.71 4.27
N THR A 250 8.72 1.29 5.24
CA THR A 250 10.13 1.02 5.50
C THR A 250 10.43 0.23 6.77
N ASP A 251 9.56 0.26 7.77
CA ASP A 251 9.83 -0.41 9.05
C ASP A 251 9.74 -1.93 8.94
N LYS A 252 10.69 -2.60 9.57
CA LYS A 252 10.73 -4.08 9.60
C LYS A 252 9.66 -4.71 10.48
N ARG A 253 9.10 -3.94 11.41
CA ARG A 253 8.06 -4.40 12.34
C ARG A 253 6.85 -3.48 12.27
N VAL A 254 5.69 -4.05 12.42
CA VAL A 254 4.42 -3.34 12.48
C VAL A 254 3.69 -3.73 13.75
N THR A 255 3.12 -2.73 14.41
CA THR A 255 2.26 -2.90 15.57
C THR A 255 0.83 -2.57 15.21
N TYR A 256 -0.09 -3.43 15.64
CA TYR A 256 -1.52 -3.18 15.50
C TYR A 256 -2.26 -3.58 16.77
N LYS A 257 -3.37 -2.91 17.03
CA LYS A 257 -4.19 -3.15 18.22
C LYS A 257 -5.58 -3.62 17.80
N PRO A 258 -5.85 -4.94 17.84
CA PRO A 258 -7.20 -5.44 17.64
C PRO A 258 -8.15 -4.89 18.73
N LEU A 259 -9.44 -4.77 18.40
CA LEU A 259 -10.43 -4.33 19.37
C LEU A 259 -10.43 -5.28 20.58
N TYR A 260 -10.34 -4.71 21.77
CA TYR A 260 -10.35 -5.44 23.06
C TYR A 260 -9.19 -6.44 23.27
N GLN A 261 -8.09 -6.27 22.55
CA GLN A 261 -6.89 -7.10 22.68
C GLN A 261 -5.66 -6.26 23.01
N GLU A 262 -4.61 -6.93 23.45
CA GLU A 262 -3.30 -6.31 23.63
C GLU A 262 -2.69 -5.93 22.27
N LEU A 263 -1.73 -5.03 22.34
CA LEU A 263 -0.96 -4.59 21.18
C LEU A 263 -0.11 -5.77 20.67
N ILE A 264 -0.26 -6.07 19.37
CA ILE A 264 0.46 -7.16 18.72
C ILE A 264 1.55 -6.53 17.83
N GLU A 265 2.77 -6.95 18.03
CA GLU A 265 3.90 -6.61 17.19
C GLU A 265 4.29 -7.80 16.32
N THR A 266 4.41 -7.61 15.02
CA THR A 266 4.79 -8.67 14.08
C THR A 266 5.76 -8.15 13.02
N ASN A 267 6.37 -9.07 12.27
CA ASN A 267 7.16 -8.70 11.11
C ASN A 267 6.26 -7.99 10.09
N ASN A 268 6.73 -6.88 9.57
CA ASN A 268 6.06 -6.18 8.49
C ASN A 268 6.45 -6.80 7.16
N THR A 269 5.50 -7.41 6.49
CA THR A 269 5.67 -8.05 5.18
C THR A 269 4.77 -7.43 4.12
N ASN A 270 4.08 -6.34 4.48
CA ASN A 270 3.14 -5.68 3.59
C ASN A 270 3.87 -4.99 2.43
N GLU A 271 3.38 -5.23 1.22
CA GLU A 271 3.66 -4.45 0.03
C GLU A 271 2.43 -3.62 -0.32
N TYR A 272 2.62 -2.40 -0.77
CA TYR A 272 1.54 -1.45 -1.00
C TYR A 272 1.38 -1.19 -2.49
N ILE A 273 0.18 -1.45 -3.01
CA ILE A 273 -0.20 -1.13 -4.38
C ILE A 273 -1.43 -0.23 -4.33
N ALA A 274 -1.43 0.84 -5.09
CA ALA A 274 -2.53 1.78 -5.10
C ALA A 274 -2.93 2.17 -6.52
N CYS A 275 -4.20 2.50 -6.68
CA CYS A 275 -4.74 3.10 -7.89
C CYS A 275 -5.12 4.56 -7.61
N THR A 276 -5.01 5.41 -8.62
CA THR A 276 -5.51 6.78 -8.56
C THR A 276 -5.88 7.29 -9.94
N ASN A 277 -6.83 8.22 -9.98
CA ASN A 277 -7.19 8.98 -11.19
C ASN A 277 -6.83 10.47 -11.03
N HIS A 278 -6.17 10.82 -9.92
CA HIS A 278 -5.84 12.18 -9.55
C HIS A 278 -4.35 12.31 -9.27
N LEU A 279 -3.85 13.53 -9.38
CA LEU A 279 -2.52 13.84 -8.86
C LEU A 279 -2.57 13.83 -7.35
N VAL A 280 -1.78 12.95 -6.74
CA VAL A 280 -1.76 12.72 -5.28
C VAL A 280 -0.45 13.18 -4.66
N GLY A 281 -0.36 13.11 -3.33
CA GLY A 281 0.87 13.40 -2.63
C GLY A 281 1.99 12.40 -2.92
N VAL A 282 3.23 12.82 -2.75
CA VAL A 282 4.43 12.03 -3.01
C VAL A 282 5.16 11.71 -1.71
N LEU A 283 5.61 10.48 -1.56
CA LEU A 283 6.47 10.02 -0.45
C LEU A 283 7.96 9.97 -0.85
N GLU A 284 8.35 10.80 -1.79
CA GLU A 284 9.72 10.89 -2.30
C GLU A 284 10.24 9.53 -2.82
N ASP A 285 11.31 8.98 -2.21
CA ASP A 285 11.97 7.74 -2.66
C ASP A 285 11.23 6.46 -2.20
N ARG A 286 9.93 6.53 -1.88
CA ARG A 286 9.11 5.39 -1.44
C ARG A 286 7.94 5.07 -2.35
N GLN A 287 7.82 5.75 -3.48
CA GLN A 287 6.74 5.53 -4.45
C GLN A 287 7.27 5.48 -5.87
N THR A 288 6.74 4.55 -6.64
CA THR A 288 6.87 4.53 -8.10
C THR A 288 5.49 4.73 -8.71
N PHE A 289 5.37 5.70 -9.58
CA PHE A 289 4.13 5.99 -10.31
C PHE A 289 4.26 5.46 -11.74
N LEU A 290 3.36 4.56 -12.12
CA LEU A 290 3.24 4.10 -13.50
C LEU A 290 2.02 4.77 -14.14
N HIS A 291 2.21 5.33 -15.32
CA HIS A 291 1.11 5.85 -16.14
C HIS A 291 0.45 4.68 -16.85
N VAL A 292 -0.86 4.54 -16.66
CA VAL A 292 -1.65 3.49 -17.32
C VAL A 292 -2.22 4.06 -18.61
N SER A 293 -1.87 3.45 -19.74
CA SER A 293 -2.30 3.86 -21.08
C SER A 293 -3.82 3.80 -21.22
N ASP A 294 -4.36 4.69 -22.02
CA ASP A 294 -5.80 4.74 -22.30
C ASP A 294 -6.22 4.03 -23.62
N GLN A 295 -5.28 3.32 -24.25
CA GLN A 295 -5.54 2.62 -25.52
C GLN A 295 -6.66 1.59 -25.47
N HIS A 296 -6.94 1.00 -24.30
CA HIS A 296 -8.04 0.06 -24.03
C HIS A 296 -9.09 0.65 -23.09
N ALA A 297 -9.32 1.98 -23.15
CA ALA A 297 -10.37 2.61 -22.36
C ALA A 297 -11.74 2.01 -22.71
N ASP A 298 -12.49 1.58 -21.68
CA ASP A 298 -13.81 0.94 -21.81
C ASP A 298 -13.86 -0.32 -22.71
N ASP A 299 -12.71 -0.93 -23.02
CA ASP A 299 -12.62 -2.15 -23.84
C ASP A 299 -12.92 -3.40 -23.00
N HIS A 300 -14.20 -3.64 -22.79
CA HIS A 300 -14.67 -4.80 -22.02
C HIS A 300 -14.30 -6.13 -22.65
N ALA A 301 -14.19 -6.21 -23.99
CA ALA A 301 -13.82 -7.44 -24.69
C ALA A 301 -12.37 -7.82 -24.40
N PHE A 302 -11.45 -6.86 -24.50
CA PHE A 302 -10.04 -7.03 -24.16
C PHE A 302 -9.87 -7.54 -22.71
N TYR A 303 -10.45 -6.84 -21.73
CA TYR A 303 -10.29 -7.22 -20.33
C TYR A 303 -10.99 -8.54 -19.98
N SER A 304 -12.08 -8.91 -20.66
CA SER A 304 -12.72 -10.20 -20.47
C SER A 304 -11.86 -11.34 -21.03
N ALA A 305 -11.28 -11.17 -22.20
CA ALA A 305 -10.35 -12.13 -22.80
C ALA A 305 -9.09 -12.29 -21.95
N LEU A 306 -8.52 -11.20 -21.46
CA LEU A 306 -7.36 -11.22 -20.58
C LEU A 306 -7.66 -12.01 -19.28
N ARG A 307 -8.79 -11.75 -18.62
CA ARG A 307 -9.19 -12.49 -17.41
C ARG A 307 -9.41 -13.98 -17.68
N ALA A 308 -9.95 -14.34 -18.84
CA ALA A 308 -10.12 -15.74 -19.23
C ALA A 308 -8.75 -16.44 -19.40
N ASN A 309 -7.75 -15.76 -19.93
CA ASN A 309 -6.37 -16.26 -20.04
C ASN A 309 -5.67 -16.34 -18.68
N MET A 310 -6.02 -15.47 -17.73
CA MET A 310 -5.50 -15.48 -16.37
C MET A 310 -6.30 -16.41 -15.45
N ASN A 311 -6.58 -17.63 -15.92
CA ASN A 311 -7.03 -18.73 -15.08
C ASN A 311 -5.85 -19.28 -14.23
N GLN A 312 -6.08 -20.31 -13.44
CA GLN A 312 -5.05 -20.91 -12.59
C GLN A 312 -3.76 -21.29 -13.36
N HIS A 313 -3.89 -21.80 -14.58
CA HIS A 313 -2.75 -22.15 -15.41
C HIS A 313 -1.95 -20.92 -15.87
N GLY A 314 -2.63 -19.88 -16.35
CA GLY A 314 -1.99 -18.61 -16.73
C GLY A 314 -1.29 -17.93 -15.54
N CYS A 315 -1.90 -17.98 -14.35
CA CYS A 315 -1.28 -17.50 -13.12
C CYS A 315 -0.04 -18.30 -12.73
N ASN A 316 -0.08 -19.62 -12.85
CA ASN A 316 1.08 -20.48 -12.58
C ASN A 316 2.25 -20.22 -13.56
N LEU A 317 1.95 -20.05 -14.85
CA LEU A 317 2.93 -19.64 -15.86
C LEU A 317 3.57 -18.31 -15.51
N PHE A 318 2.74 -17.30 -15.23
CA PHE A 318 3.23 -15.95 -14.93
C PHE A 318 4.05 -15.91 -13.63
N ALA A 319 3.58 -16.54 -12.57
CA ALA A 319 4.32 -16.61 -11.31
C ALA A 319 5.66 -17.36 -11.50
N THR A 320 5.68 -18.48 -12.26
CA THR A 320 6.91 -19.21 -12.56
C THR A 320 7.88 -18.38 -13.41
N TYR A 321 7.39 -17.64 -14.41
CA TYR A 321 8.17 -16.71 -15.21
C TYR A 321 8.86 -15.65 -14.36
N LEU A 322 8.13 -15.02 -13.44
CA LEU A 322 8.65 -13.96 -12.58
C LEU A 322 9.80 -14.40 -11.67
N LYS A 323 9.93 -15.69 -11.37
CA LYS A 323 10.97 -16.22 -10.47
C LYS A 323 12.39 -15.82 -10.87
N HIS A 324 12.64 -15.64 -12.16
CA HIS A 324 13.95 -15.29 -12.71
C HIS A 324 14.26 -13.78 -12.66
N TYR A 325 13.31 -12.95 -12.26
CA TYR A 325 13.43 -11.49 -12.26
C TYR A 325 13.47 -10.88 -10.86
N THR A 326 13.68 -11.71 -9.83
CA THR A 326 13.90 -11.20 -8.48
C THR A 326 15.18 -10.40 -8.42
N THR A 327 15.14 -9.29 -7.69
CA THR A 327 16.27 -8.37 -7.52
C THR A 327 16.65 -8.22 -6.05
N GLN A 328 17.76 -7.52 -5.79
CA GLN A 328 18.13 -7.20 -4.43
C GLN A 328 17.09 -6.28 -3.78
N MET A 329 16.81 -6.52 -2.52
CA MET A 329 15.90 -5.71 -1.71
C MET A 329 16.67 -4.91 -0.65
N PRO A 330 16.22 -3.70 -0.27
CA PRO A 330 15.06 -2.98 -0.84
C PRO A 330 15.28 -2.53 -2.28
N MET A 331 14.19 -2.29 -3.01
CA MET A 331 14.24 -1.80 -4.38
C MET A 331 14.43 -0.27 -4.42
N LYS A 332 14.94 0.23 -5.54
CA LYS A 332 14.92 1.67 -5.83
C LYS A 332 13.62 2.05 -6.50
N CYS A 333 13.10 3.23 -6.16
CA CYS A 333 11.98 3.82 -6.89
C CYS A 333 12.37 4.11 -8.33
N HIS A 334 11.47 3.79 -9.25
CA HIS A 334 11.57 4.22 -10.63
C HIS A 334 10.89 5.58 -10.78
N LYS A 335 11.65 6.60 -11.18
CA LYS A 335 11.18 7.99 -11.30
C LYS A 335 10.71 8.28 -12.72
N THR A 336 9.48 7.95 -13.01
CA THR A 336 8.83 8.16 -14.30
C THR A 336 8.52 9.64 -14.57
N SER A 337 8.11 9.99 -15.80
CA SER A 337 7.64 11.34 -16.14
C SER A 337 6.47 11.77 -15.24
N ILE A 338 5.53 10.86 -14.95
CA ILE A 338 4.39 11.15 -14.07
C ILE A 338 4.82 11.42 -12.62
N TYR A 339 5.95 10.86 -12.15
CA TYR A 339 6.48 11.18 -10.83
C TYR A 339 6.76 12.67 -10.68
N LYS A 340 7.32 13.33 -11.73
CA LYS A 340 7.59 14.78 -11.72
C LYS A 340 6.30 15.59 -11.60
N SER A 341 5.25 15.19 -12.32
CA SER A 341 3.92 15.82 -12.23
C SER A 341 3.29 15.66 -10.85
N MET A 342 3.41 14.45 -10.27
CA MET A 342 2.95 14.18 -8.90
C MET A 342 3.71 15.03 -7.87
N LEU A 343 5.04 15.13 -8.01
CA LEU A 343 5.88 15.92 -7.11
C LEU A 343 5.52 17.41 -7.17
N SER A 344 5.32 17.95 -8.38
CA SER A 344 4.87 19.33 -8.56
C SER A 344 3.52 19.59 -7.89
N ASN A 345 2.56 18.66 -8.05
CA ASN A 345 1.26 18.77 -7.38
C ASN A 345 1.34 18.64 -5.85
N ALA A 346 2.29 17.84 -5.35
CA ALA A 346 2.46 17.59 -3.92
C ALA A 346 3.20 18.70 -3.19
N SER A 347 3.92 19.58 -3.93
CA SER A 347 4.65 20.70 -3.33
C SER A 347 3.71 21.58 -2.49
N GLU A 348 4.23 22.19 -1.43
CA GLU A 348 3.44 23.14 -0.65
C GLU A 348 3.01 24.31 -1.56
N SER A 349 1.80 24.80 -1.37
CA SER A 349 1.26 25.91 -2.16
C SER A 349 2.20 27.11 -2.19
N ILE A 350 2.84 27.40 -1.09
CA ILE A 350 3.81 28.51 -1.01
C ILE A 350 5.09 28.22 -1.80
N GLU A 351 5.55 26.98 -1.87
CA GLU A 351 6.71 26.59 -2.70
C GLU A 351 6.42 26.79 -4.18
N THR A 352 5.23 26.39 -4.61
CA THR A 352 4.75 26.61 -5.99
C THR A 352 4.67 28.10 -6.29
N TYR A 353 4.07 28.87 -5.38
CA TYR A 353 4.00 30.32 -5.49
C TYR A 353 5.39 30.98 -5.62
N ILE A 354 6.35 30.56 -4.78
CA ILE A 354 7.72 31.09 -4.80
C ILE A 354 8.43 30.76 -6.13
N LYS A 355 8.23 29.54 -6.66
CA LYS A 355 8.78 29.15 -7.97
C LYS A 355 8.22 30.02 -9.09
N GLU A 356 6.91 30.23 -9.11
CA GLU A 356 6.26 31.13 -10.10
C GLU A 356 6.75 32.57 -9.97
N LEU A 357 6.97 33.04 -8.74
CA LEU A 357 7.48 34.38 -8.49
C LEU A 357 8.93 34.54 -9.01
N LYS A 358 9.80 33.55 -8.71
CA LYS A 358 11.23 33.57 -9.16
C LYS A 358 11.37 33.47 -10.69
N SER A 359 10.51 32.70 -11.34
CA SER A 359 10.51 32.57 -12.81
C SER A 359 9.88 33.77 -13.54
N GLY A 360 9.40 34.77 -12.81
CA GLY A 360 8.74 35.94 -13.39
C GLY A 360 7.31 35.70 -13.87
N HIS A 361 6.76 34.48 -13.77
CA HIS A 361 5.41 34.16 -14.22
C HIS A 361 4.31 34.96 -13.50
N ARG A 362 4.62 35.54 -12.32
CA ARG A 362 3.67 36.39 -11.59
C ARG A 362 3.56 37.79 -12.12
N GLY A 363 4.45 38.23 -12.98
CA GLY A 363 4.45 39.58 -13.53
C GLY A 363 4.67 40.69 -12.50
N ILE A 364 5.23 40.35 -11.31
CA ILE A 364 5.56 41.30 -10.27
C ILE A 364 7.04 41.61 -10.35
N GLU A 365 7.38 42.86 -10.51
CA GLU A 365 8.77 43.29 -10.55
C GLU A 365 9.16 43.89 -9.21
N PRO A 366 10.20 43.36 -8.53
CA PRO A 366 10.75 44.00 -7.35
C PRO A 366 11.35 45.35 -7.68
N ILE A 367 11.19 46.29 -6.77
CA ILE A 367 11.78 47.62 -6.92
C ILE A 367 13.28 47.52 -6.58
N ALA A 368 14.13 47.85 -7.55
CA ALA A 368 15.58 47.79 -7.38
C ALA A 368 16.12 48.98 -6.60
N GLU A 369 17.01 48.70 -5.66
CA GLU A 369 17.89 49.66 -4.97
C GLU A 369 19.37 49.33 -5.33
N GLU A 370 20.31 50.10 -4.85
CA GLU A 370 21.72 49.99 -5.20
C GLU A 370 22.33 48.58 -4.90
N SER A 371 21.87 47.86 -3.84
CA SER A 371 22.43 46.61 -3.39
C SER A 371 21.41 45.49 -3.17
N PHE A 372 20.14 45.73 -3.38
CA PHE A 372 19.05 44.78 -3.21
C PHE A 372 17.80 45.19 -4.00
N SER A 373 16.88 44.29 -4.22
CA SER A 373 15.54 44.58 -4.67
C SER A 373 14.51 44.31 -3.55
N TYR A 374 13.35 44.91 -3.61
CA TYR A 374 12.36 44.72 -2.56
C TYR A 374 10.93 44.74 -3.11
N LEU A 375 10.04 44.04 -2.35
CA LEU A 375 8.59 44.13 -2.49
C LEU A 375 7.99 44.48 -1.15
N THR A 376 7.01 45.40 -1.15
CA THR A 376 6.30 45.75 0.09
C THR A 376 5.41 44.58 0.51
N GLN A 377 5.04 44.53 1.80
CA GLN A 377 4.10 43.53 2.30
C GLN A 377 2.77 43.60 1.58
N GLU A 378 2.29 44.81 1.26
CA GLU A 378 1.03 45.04 0.55
C GLU A 378 1.06 44.37 -0.82
N VAL A 379 2.12 44.54 -1.60
CA VAL A 379 2.25 44.00 -2.93
C VAL A 379 2.42 42.48 -2.90
N LEU A 380 3.42 41.99 -2.16
CA LEU A 380 3.79 40.58 -2.22
C LEU A 380 2.81 39.67 -1.48
N TYR A 381 2.42 40.02 -0.27
CA TYR A 381 1.57 39.16 0.54
C TYR A 381 0.08 39.45 0.34
N THR A 382 -0.32 40.69 0.54
CA THR A 382 -1.75 41.04 0.60
C THR A 382 -2.39 40.99 -0.79
N THR A 383 -1.71 41.52 -1.81
CA THR A 383 -2.29 41.62 -3.15
C THR A 383 -1.99 40.35 -3.95
N ASP A 384 -0.72 39.98 -4.08
CA ASP A 384 -0.36 38.86 -4.98
C ASP A 384 -0.55 37.48 -4.37
N TYR A 385 0.09 37.20 -3.21
CA TYR A 385 0.00 35.85 -2.64
C TYR A 385 -1.44 35.46 -2.23
N LEU A 386 -2.16 36.33 -1.55
CA LEU A 386 -3.55 36.04 -1.17
C LEU A 386 -4.46 35.93 -2.40
N GLY A 387 -4.25 36.76 -3.43
CA GLY A 387 -4.95 36.65 -4.71
C GLY A 387 -4.62 35.34 -5.45
N TRP A 388 -3.36 34.95 -5.46
CA TRP A 388 -2.93 33.67 -6.01
C TRP A 388 -3.59 32.48 -5.29
N CYS A 389 -3.67 32.51 -3.96
CA CYS A 389 -4.37 31.47 -3.19
C CYS A 389 -5.85 31.39 -3.58
N ASP A 390 -6.54 32.51 -3.77
CA ASP A 390 -7.94 32.54 -4.19
C ASP A 390 -8.12 31.96 -5.61
N THR A 391 -7.23 32.31 -6.53
CA THR A 391 -7.29 31.83 -7.92
C THR A 391 -7.02 30.34 -8.02
N ASN A 392 -6.09 29.81 -7.21
CA ASN A 392 -5.68 28.41 -7.26
C ASN A 392 -6.41 27.53 -6.22
N ASN A 393 -7.40 28.08 -5.52
CA ASN A 393 -8.13 27.40 -4.43
C ASN A 393 -7.20 26.80 -3.36
N GLU A 394 -6.14 27.55 -3.01
CA GLU A 394 -5.14 27.15 -2.03
C GLU A 394 -5.40 27.78 -0.66
N LYS A 395 -4.96 27.10 0.39
CA LYS A 395 -5.15 27.57 1.76
C LYS A 395 -4.22 28.76 2.06
N LYS A 396 -4.81 29.90 2.42
CA LYS A 396 -4.08 31.09 2.89
C LYS A 396 -3.36 30.79 4.20
N ILE A 397 -2.06 31.08 4.26
CA ILE A 397 -1.29 31.06 5.51
C ILE A 397 -1.16 32.50 6.08
N THR A 398 -0.89 32.61 7.37
CA THR A 398 -0.69 33.94 8.01
C THR A 398 0.60 34.57 7.51
N LEU A 399 0.66 35.91 7.58
CA LEU A 399 1.86 36.65 7.20
C LEU A 399 3.13 36.17 7.93
N THR A 400 3.01 35.85 9.22
CA THR A 400 4.15 35.29 9.99
C THR A 400 4.65 34.00 9.38
N HIS A 401 3.75 33.06 9.08
CA HIS A 401 4.08 31.79 8.45
C HIS A 401 4.60 31.97 7.02
N PHE A 402 4.05 32.94 6.28
CA PHE A 402 4.53 33.28 4.94
C PHE A 402 6.00 33.74 4.97
N LYS A 403 6.37 34.61 5.91
CA LYS A 403 7.74 35.07 6.08
C LYS A 403 8.71 33.93 6.42
N GLU A 404 8.31 33.06 7.35
CA GLU A 404 9.11 31.88 7.75
C GLU A 404 9.32 30.92 6.58
N LYS A 405 8.26 30.63 5.84
CA LYS A 405 8.30 29.74 4.68
C LYS A 405 9.11 30.34 3.53
N LEU A 406 8.92 31.62 3.22
CA LEU A 406 9.69 32.30 2.17
C LEU A 406 11.20 32.22 2.47
N HIS A 407 11.60 32.51 3.70
CA HIS A 407 12.99 32.40 4.14
C HIS A 407 13.49 30.94 4.17
N HIS A 408 12.64 29.97 4.48
CA HIS A 408 12.97 28.55 4.47
C HIS A 408 13.27 28.05 3.05
N TYR A 409 12.45 28.43 2.07
CA TYR A 409 12.67 28.02 0.67
C TYR A 409 13.79 28.80 -0.02
N ASP A 410 14.05 30.03 0.44
CA ASP A 410 15.16 30.81 -0.05
C ASP A 410 15.76 31.71 1.06
N HIS A 411 16.87 31.28 1.60
CA HIS A 411 17.60 32.00 2.66
C HIS A 411 18.10 33.39 2.24
N SER A 412 18.13 33.69 0.94
CA SER A 412 18.47 35.03 0.44
C SER A 412 17.32 36.04 0.58
N CYS A 413 16.11 35.57 0.86
CA CYS A 413 14.95 36.39 1.04
C CYS A 413 14.75 36.73 2.53
N GLU A 414 14.72 38.00 2.87
CA GLU A 414 14.55 38.46 4.24
C GLU A 414 13.46 39.51 4.36
N TYR A 415 12.60 39.38 5.35
CA TYR A 415 11.68 40.46 5.74
C TYR A 415 12.33 41.33 6.81
N LYS A 416 12.81 42.47 6.40
CA LYS A 416 13.54 43.39 7.28
C LYS A 416 13.19 44.85 7.08
N ARG A 417 13.67 45.68 8.01
CA ARG A 417 13.58 47.12 7.89
C ARG A 417 14.69 47.62 6.97
N CYS A 418 14.32 48.13 5.81
CA CYS A 418 15.24 48.67 4.82
C CYS A 418 15.04 50.20 4.64
N ARG A 419 16.03 50.84 4.05
CA ARG A 419 15.98 52.27 3.68
C ARG A 419 15.81 52.34 2.17
N ILE A 420 14.78 53.00 1.73
CA ILE A 420 14.45 53.16 0.31
C ILE A 420 14.44 54.64 -0.06
N LYS A 421 14.56 54.94 -1.36
CA LYS A 421 14.44 56.30 -1.90
C LYS A 421 13.02 56.47 -2.48
N GLU A 422 12.21 57.28 -1.86
CA GLU A 422 10.85 57.61 -2.33
C GLU A 422 10.73 59.10 -2.55
N GLY A 423 10.46 59.54 -3.79
CA GLY A 423 10.40 60.97 -4.14
C GLY A 423 11.66 61.77 -3.80
N GLY A 424 12.83 61.16 -3.89
CA GLY A 424 14.12 61.77 -3.55
C GLY A 424 14.44 61.86 -2.06
N LYS A 425 13.53 61.40 -1.18
CA LYS A 425 13.74 61.33 0.27
C LYS A 425 14.04 59.92 0.71
N SER A 426 14.93 59.76 1.70
CA SER A 426 15.21 58.44 2.28
C SER A 426 14.16 58.09 3.34
N VAL A 427 13.38 57.06 3.08
CA VAL A 427 12.31 56.54 3.96
C VAL A 427 12.71 55.14 4.48
N ARG A 428 12.31 54.84 5.73
CA ARG A 428 12.50 53.49 6.31
C ARG A 428 11.20 52.73 6.29
N ILE A 429 11.19 51.56 5.63
CA ILE A 429 10.02 50.69 5.55
C ILE A 429 10.39 49.25 5.96
N TYR A 430 9.38 48.45 6.29
CA TYR A 430 9.54 47.00 6.36
C TYR A 430 9.11 46.39 5.03
N ALA A 431 10.02 45.61 4.42
CA ALA A 431 9.77 45.00 3.13
C ALA A 431 10.43 43.63 3.03
N PHE A 432 9.99 42.83 2.07
CA PHE A 432 10.70 41.62 1.62
C PHE A 432 11.86 42.06 0.73
N CYS A 433 13.06 41.77 1.17
CA CYS A 433 14.30 42.12 0.45
C CYS A 433 14.89 40.87 -0.21
N PHE A 434 15.33 41.03 -1.45
CA PHE A 434 15.86 39.97 -2.30
C PHE A 434 17.19 40.41 -2.92
N PRO A 435 18.06 39.48 -3.38
CA PRO A 435 19.16 39.81 -4.28
C PRO A 435 18.65 40.50 -5.55
N ILE A 436 19.47 41.35 -6.20
CA ILE A 436 19.05 42.11 -7.39
C ILE A 436 18.58 41.20 -8.51
N ASP A 437 19.25 40.05 -8.69
CA ASP A 437 18.96 39.06 -9.75
C ASP A 437 18.06 37.93 -9.27
N TRP A 438 17.22 38.15 -8.26
CA TRP A 438 16.43 37.08 -7.65
C TRP A 438 15.32 36.56 -8.58
N ILE A 439 14.67 37.43 -9.36
CA ILE A 439 13.73 37.03 -10.40
C ILE A 439 14.52 36.86 -11.70
N VAL A 440 14.62 35.62 -12.16
CA VAL A 440 15.22 35.28 -13.44
C VAL A 440 14.09 34.71 -14.31
N PRO A 441 13.61 35.47 -15.31
CA PRO A 441 12.65 34.94 -16.27
C PRO A 441 13.24 33.70 -16.96
N GLU A 442 12.50 32.59 -16.98
CA GLU A 442 12.86 31.47 -17.83
C GLU A 442 12.93 31.97 -19.30
N PRO A 443 13.98 31.58 -20.06
CA PRO A 443 14.05 31.94 -21.48
C PRO A 443 12.76 31.41 -22.13
N ALA A 444 12.04 32.28 -22.81
CA ALA A 444 10.88 31.88 -23.59
C ALA A 444 11.28 30.70 -24.48
N ASP A 445 10.55 29.59 -24.38
CA ASP A 445 10.74 28.44 -25.24
C ASP A 445 10.71 28.96 -26.66
N VAL A 446 11.87 28.93 -27.33
CA VAL A 446 11.96 29.22 -28.73
C VAL A 446 11.29 28.02 -29.40
N GLU A 447 10.01 28.19 -29.76
CA GLU A 447 9.33 27.26 -30.64
C GLU A 447 10.20 27.02 -31.87
N ALA A 448 10.72 25.79 -32.00
CA ALA A 448 11.44 25.30 -33.14
C ALA A 448 10.58 24.28 -33.90
#